data_90e3bc7b127c7e31c2885c9da0af43e2
#
_entry.id   90e3bc7b127c7e31c2885c9da0af43e2
#
_cell.length_a   1.000
_cell.length_b   1.000
_cell.length_c   1.000
_cell.angle_alpha   90.00
_cell.angle_beta   90.00
_cell.angle_gamma   90.00
#
_symmetry.space_group_name_H-M   'P 1'
#
loop_
_entity.id
_entity.type
_entity.pdbx_description
1 polymer ?
#
loop_
_entity_poly.entity_id
_entity_poly.type
_entity_poly.pdbx_seq_one_letter_code
_entity_poly.pdbx_strand_id
1 'polypeptide(L)'
;ASNSLTDGRGAHLPWLQAAPDPLTTATWRTWVEINMKVAEEMDVNEGDVIRVESDQGSIEALAYPHPGISPDVVSIPIGQGHAAGGRYAEGRGSNVLSILSPLSDKDSGALAWAATRVTIEKTGEWVRLPKFENSAPDLAVDDDHHIIQITPLDS
;
A
#
# COMPACT_ATOMS: atom_id res chain seq x y z
N ALA A 1 -3.85 -7.93 7.49
CA ALA A 1 -4.35 -8.48 6.23
C ALA A 1 -4.87 -7.32 5.36
N SER A 2 -4.85 -7.47 4.04
CA SER A 2 -5.51 -6.53 3.14
C SER A 2 -7.02 -6.57 3.33
N ASN A 3 -7.69 -5.42 3.25
CA ASN A 3 -9.14 -5.35 3.35
C ASN A 3 -9.85 -6.04 2.18
N SER A 4 -9.26 -5.99 0.98
CA SER A 4 -9.83 -6.59 -0.23
C SER A 4 -9.33 -8.02 -0.48
N LEU A 5 -8.04 -8.27 -0.34
CA LEU A 5 -7.41 -9.56 -0.64
C LEU A 5 -7.39 -10.51 0.54
N THR A 6 -7.69 -10.02 1.76
CA THR A 6 -7.61 -10.76 3.01
C THR A 6 -6.22 -11.36 3.26
N ASP A 7 -6.10 -12.68 3.28
CA ASP A 7 -4.86 -13.43 3.42
C ASP A 7 -4.20 -13.80 2.05
N GLY A 8 -4.74 -13.26 0.96
CA GLY A 8 -4.28 -13.52 -0.42
C GLY A 8 -5.15 -14.47 -1.22
N ARG A 9 -6.12 -15.16 -0.59
CA ARG A 9 -7.01 -16.10 -1.30
C ARG A 9 -7.84 -15.43 -2.40
N GLY A 10 -8.04 -14.11 -2.34
CA GLY A 10 -8.74 -13.31 -3.33
C GLY A 10 -7.85 -12.73 -4.45
N ALA A 11 -6.53 -12.95 -4.40
CA ALA A 11 -5.59 -12.27 -5.31
C ALA A 11 -5.76 -12.62 -6.80
N HIS A 12 -6.38 -13.75 -7.12
CA HIS A 12 -6.68 -14.16 -8.50
C HIS A 12 -7.92 -13.46 -9.08
N LEU A 13 -8.68 -12.73 -8.27
CA LEU A 13 -9.91 -12.06 -8.67
C LEU A 13 -9.63 -10.59 -9.02
N PRO A 14 -9.77 -10.18 -10.29
CA PRO A 14 -9.40 -8.83 -10.73
C PRO A 14 -10.20 -7.72 -10.03
N TRP A 15 -11.47 -7.95 -9.70
CA TRP A 15 -12.29 -6.98 -8.99
C TRP A 15 -11.84 -6.75 -7.53
N LEU A 16 -11.26 -7.77 -6.88
CA LEU A 16 -10.66 -7.59 -5.55
C LEU A 16 -9.29 -6.90 -5.64
N GLN A 17 -8.52 -7.16 -6.70
CA GLN A 17 -7.28 -6.41 -6.96
C GLN A 17 -7.57 -4.93 -7.26
N ALA A 18 -8.67 -4.63 -7.93
CA ALA A 18 -9.07 -3.27 -8.27
C ALA A 18 -9.84 -2.57 -7.14
N ALA A 19 -10.28 -3.29 -6.11
CA ALA A 19 -10.94 -2.69 -4.96
C ALA A 19 -9.93 -1.86 -4.16
N PRO A 20 -10.16 -0.53 -4.00
CA PRO A 20 -9.22 0.33 -3.31
C PRO A 20 -9.18 0.01 -1.81
N ASP A 21 -8.01 0.12 -1.24
CA ASP A 21 -7.87 0.13 0.22
C ASP A 21 -8.62 1.34 0.80
N PRO A 22 -9.40 1.18 1.88
CA PRO A 22 -10.26 2.25 2.38
C PRO A 22 -9.52 3.45 2.98
N LEU A 23 -8.24 3.31 3.32
CA LEU A 23 -7.43 4.39 3.90
C LEU A 23 -6.49 5.02 2.88
N THR A 24 -5.77 4.18 2.15
CA THR A 24 -4.73 4.62 1.21
C THR A 24 -5.24 4.80 -0.22
N THR A 25 -6.42 4.26 -0.54
CA THR A 25 -6.98 4.13 -1.89
C THR A 25 -6.11 3.34 -2.88
N ALA A 26 -5.02 2.75 -2.40
CA ALA A 26 -4.08 1.96 -3.19
C ALA A 26 -4.68 0.63 -3.67
N THR A 27 -4.22 0.19 -4.84
CA THR A 27 -4.68 -1.03 -5.53
C THR A 27 -3.50 -1.77 -6.17
N TRP A 28 -3.68 -3.04 -6.51
CA TRP A 28 -2.80 -3.84 -7.39
C TRP A 28 -1.36 -4.07 -6.94
N ARG A 29 -0.86 -3.38 -5.94
CA ARG A 29 0.54 -3.43 -5.51
C ARG A 29 0.66 -3.71 -4.02
N THR A 30 1.86 -4.05 -3.58
CA THR A 30 2.24 -4.00 -2.17
C THR A 30 2.83 -2.63 -1.88
N TRP A 31 2.36 -1.98 -0.82
CA TRP A 31 2.93 -0.73 -0.34
C TRP A 31 3.37 -0.88 1.11
N VAL A 32 4.25 0.00 1.53
CA VAL A 32 4.71 0.13 2.91
C VAL A 32 4.38 1.52 3.41
N GLU A 33 3.55 1.58 4.43
CA GLU A 33 3.20 2.83 5.12
C GLU A 33 4.32 3.19 6.09
N ILE A 34 4.86 4.38 5.95
CA ILE A 34 5.99 4.91 6.71
C ILE A 34 5.56 6.23 7.32
N ASN A 35 5.96 6.52 8.56
CA ASN A 35 5.71 7.81 9.19
C ASN A 35 6.27 8.95 8.32
N MET A 36 5.50 10.04 8.15
CA MET A 36 5.89 11.17 7.29
C MET A 36 7.24 11.79 7.67
N LYS A 37 7.54 11.93 8.97
CA LYS A 37 8.83 12.49 9.41
C LYS A 37 9.99 11.56 9.09
N VAL A 38 9.82 10.25 9.27
CA VAL A 38 10.82 9.25 8.90
C VAL A 38 11.04 9.26 7.39
N ALA A 39 9.98 9.37 6.60
CA ALA A 39 10.07 9.47 5.15
C ALA A 39 10.83 10.73 4.70
N GLU A 40 10.58 11.89 5.34
CA GLU A 40 11.32 13.14 5.10
C GLU A 40 12.80 12.99 5.45
N GLU A 41 13.14 12.40 6.60
CA GLU A 41 14.52 12.17 7.05
C GLU A 41 15.29 11.23 6.10
N MET A 42 14.60 10.29 5.46
CA MET A 42 15.17 9.34 4.51
C MET A 42 15.09 9.82 3.04
N ASP A 43 14.54 10.99 2.79
CA ASP A 43 14.24 11.49 1.44
C ASP A 43 13.39 10.49 0.62
N VAL A 44 12.38 9.91 1.27
CA VAL A 44 11.47 8.93 0.68
C VAL A 44 10.14 9.60 0.32
N ASN A 45 9.74 9.44 -0.93
CA ASN A 45 8.49 9.95 -1.47
C ASN A 45 7.55 8.80 -1.83
N GLU A 46 6.27 9.10 -2.03
CA GLU A 46 5.30 8.12 -2.49
C GLU A 46 5.72 7.51 -3.84
N GLY A 47 5.69 6.18 -3.91
CA GLY A 47 6.09 5.43 -5.09
C GLY A 47 7.58 5.09 -5.16
N ASP A 48 8.41 5.60 -4.26
CA ASP A 48 9.78 5.11 -4.14
C ASP A 48 9.77 3.62 -3.76
N VAL A 49 10.62 2.83 -4.40
CA VAL A 49 10.77 1.42 -4.06
C VAL A 49 11.65 1.30 -2.82
N ILE A 50 11.07 0.72 -1.79
CA ILE A 50 11.72 0.49 -0.49
C ILE A 50 12.00 -1.00 -0.34
N ARG A 51 13.24 -1.34 -0.03
CA ARG A 51 13.60 -2.66 0.47
C ARG A 51 13.30 -2.72 1.96
N VAL A 52 12.51 -3.72 2.35
CA VAL A 52 12.21 -4.05 3.74
C VAL A 52 12.86 -5.37 4.06
N GLU A 53 13.76 -5.39 5.02
CA GLU A 53 14.58 -6.55 5.37
C GLU A 53 14.38 -6.93 6.84
N SER A 54 14.31 -8.23 7.10
CA SER A 54 14.28 -8.85 8.42
C SER A 54 15.29 -9.99 8.50
N ASP A 55 15.40 -10.64 9.65
CA ASP A 55 16.20 -11.86 9.84
C ASP A 55 15.73 -13.04 8.97
N GLN A 56 14.51 -12.98 8.41
CA GLN A 56 13.91 -14.04 7.60
C GLN A 56 14.11 -13.81 6.09
N GLY A 57 14.42 -12.60 5.66
CA GLY A 57 14.61 -12.24 4.27
C GLY A 57 14.24 -10.80 3.97
N SER A 58 14.12 -10.48 2.68
CA SER A 58 13.78 -9.14 2.22
C SER A 58 12.69 -9.16 1.16
N ILE A 59 11.93 -8.07 1.11
CA ILE A 59 10.96 -7.77 0.05
C ILE A 59 11.15 -6.34 -0.44
N GLU A 60 10.58 -6.05 -1.60
CA GLU A 60 10.46 -4.68 -2.11
C GLU A 60 8.97 -4.28 -2.16
N ALA A 61 8.68 -3.07 -1.73
CA ALA A 61 7.33 -2.51 -1.72
C ALA A 61 7.38 -1.01 -2.02
N LEU A 62 6.27 -0.44 -2.44
CA LEU A 62 6.18 0.98 -2.77
C LEU A 62 5.95 1.80 -1.50
N ALA A 63 6.73 2.85 -1.30
CA ALA A 63 6.57 3.74 -0.16
C ALA A 63 5.23 4.48 -0.20
N TYR A 64 4.60 4.59 0.94
CA TYR A 64 3.44 5.43 1.19
C TYR A 64 3.64 6.21 2.50
N PRO A 65 4.14 7.45 2.45
CA PRO A 65 4.24 8.30 3.64
C PRO A 65 2.85 8.55 4.24
N HIS A 66 2.66 8.19 5.52
CA HIS A 66 1.37 8.24 6.20
C HIS A 66 1.47 8.92 7.57
N PRO A 67 0.65 9.94 7.86
CA PRO A 67 0.75 10.70 9.11
C PRO A 67 0.29 9.92 10.35
N GLY A 68 -0.53 8.88 10.16
CA GLY A 68 -1.09 8.08 11.25
C GLY A 68 -0.21 6.91 11.72
N ILE A 69 0.93 6.67 11.08
CA ILE A 69 1.86 5.60 11.47
C ILE A 69 2.87 6.12 12.49
N SER A 70 3.15 5.33 13.54
CA SER A 70 4.20 5.65 14.51
C SER A 70 5.59 5.64 13.84
N PRO A 71 6.52 6.54 14.25
CA PRO A 71 7.88 6.56 13.68
C PRO A 71 8.65 5.23 13.78
N ASP A 72 8.34 4.42 14.78
CA ASP A 72 9.02 3.15 15.04
C ASP A 72 8.36 1.94 14.37
N VAL A 73 7.35 2.17 13.53
CA VAL A 73 6.55 1.11 12.92
C VAL A 73 6.42 1.34 11.42
N VAL A 74 6.45 0.26 10.66
CA VAL A 74 5.98 0.23 9.27
C VAL A 74 4.77 -0.69 9.17
N SER A 75 3.80 -0.33 8.34
CA SER A 75 2.60 -1.13 8.08
C SER A 75 2.60 -1.59 6.64
N ILE A 76 2.41 -2.88 6.42
CA ILE A 76 2.41 -3.48 5.08
C ILE A 76 1.22 -4.44 4.98
N PRO A 77 0.27 -4.22 4.07
CA PRO A 77 -0.83 -5.16 3.86
C PRO A 77 -0.34 -6.46 3.23
N ILE A 78 -0.78 -7.58 3.75
CA ILE A 78 -0.53 -8.89 3.15
C ILE A 78 -1.56 -9.20 2.06
N GLY A 79 -1.26 -10.20 1.22
CA GLY A 79 -2.21 -10.71 0.22
C GLY A 79 -1.72 -10.66 -1.21
N GLN A 80 -0.55 -10.07 -1.45
CA GLN A 80 0.14 -10.06 -2.74
C GLN A 80 1.38 -10.99 -2.73
N GLY A 81 2.10 -11.05 -3.86
CA GLY A 81 3.35 -11.79 -3.99
C GLY A 81 3.20 -13.28 -4.26
N HIS A 82 2.16 -13.67 -4.97
CA HIS A 82 1.92 -15.06 -5.37
C HIS A 82 2.83 -15.49 -6.53
N ALA A 83 3.40 -16.68 -6.40
CA ALA A 83 4.16 -17.33 -7.48
C ALA A 83 3.27 -18.10 -8.47
N ALA A 84 2.01 -18.34 -8.13
CA ALA A 84 1.01 -19.03 -8.93
C ALA A 84 -0.37 -18.43 -8.67
N GLY A 85 -1.38 -18.78 -9.46
CA GLY A 85 -2.75 -18.29 -9.29
C GLY A 85 -3.26 -17.48 -10.48
N GLY A 86 -2.52 -17.51 -11.60
CA GLY A 86 -2.90 -16.89 -12.86
C GLY A 86 -2.55 -15.41 -12.94
N ARG A 87 -2.79 -14.83 -14.11
CA ARG A 87 -2.30 -13.50 -14.52
C ARG A 87 -2.63 -12.32 -13.58
N TYR A 88 -3.62 -12.48 -12.72
CA TYR A 88 -4.02 -11.42 -11.78
C TYR A 88 -3.36 -11.54 -10.41
N ALA A 89 -2.80 -12.70 -10.06
CA ALA A 89 -2.08 -12.94 -8.81
C ALA A 89 -0.57 -13.01 -9.00
N GLU A 90 -0.12 -13.69 -10.07
CA GLU A 90 1.30 -13.96 -10.30
C GLU A 90 2.10 -12.69 -10.59
N GLY A 91 3.27 -12.58 -9.94
CA GLY A 91 4.20 -11.48 -10.16
C GLY A 91 3.69 -10.11 -9.75
N ARG A 92 2.66 -10.04 -8.91
CA ARG A 92 2.12 -8.78 -8.39
C ARG A 92 2.50 -8.57 -6.94
N GLY A 93 3.13 -7.42 -6.67
CA GLY A 93 3.58 -7.06 -5.34
C GLY A 93 4.55 -8.08 -4.74
N SER A 94 4.64 -8.11 -3.42
CA SER A 94 5.59 -8.93 -2.67
C SER A 94 4.90 -9.72 -1.57
N ASN A 95 5.43 -10.91 -1.28
CA ASN A 95 4.92 -11.77 -0.21
C ASN A 95 5.47 -11.32 1.14
N VAL A 96 4.71 -10.51 1.85
CA VAL A 96 5.07 -9.99 3.18
C VAL A 96 5.27 -11.10 4.21
N LEU A 97 4.58 -12.22 4.07
CA LEU A 97 4.72 -13.35 5.00
C LEU A 97 6.12 -13.96 4.99
N SER A 98 6.86 -13.82 3.89
CA SER A 98 8.22 -14.36 3.78
C SER A 98 9.25 -13.68 4.67
N ILE A 99 8.96 -12.48 5.16
CA ILE A 99 9.85 -11.72 6.04
C ILE A 99 9.40 -11.70 7.51
N LEU A 100 8.25 -12.30 7.82
CA LEU A 100 7.76 -12.33 9.19
C LEU A 100 8.50 -13.37 10.03
N SER A 101 8.89 -12.98 11.24
CA SER A 101 9.41 -13.93 12.23
C SER A 101 8.30 -14.91 12.64
N PRO A 102 8.58 -16.23 12.65
CA PRO A 102 7.59 -17.25 12.95
C PRO A 102 7.32 -17.34 14.49
N LEU A 103 6.91 -16.21 15.05
CA LEU A 103 6.61 -16.08 16.47
C LEU A 103 5.10 -16.17 16.69
N SER A 104 4.72 -16.86 17.74
CA SER A 104 3.33 -16.92 18.18
C SER A 104 3.19 -16.38 19.60
N ASP A 105 2.05 -15.78 19.85
CA ASP A 105 1.63 -15.41 21.21
C ASP A 105 1.47 -16.66 22.07
N LYS A 106 2.04 -16.64 23.26
CA LYS A 106 2.10 -17.83 24.14
C LYS A 106 0.74 -18.25 24.68
N ASP A 107 -0.17 -17.29 24.82
CA ASP A 107 -1.47 -17.53 25.45
C ASP A 107 -2.53 -17.94 24.41
N SER A 108 -2.53 -17.29 23.25
CA SER A 108 -3.53 -17.52 22.20
C SER A 108 -3.04 -18.46 21.08
N GLY A 109 -1.74 -18.66 20.92
CA GLY A 109 -1.14 -19.37 19.78
C GLY A 109 -1.22 -18.61 18.46
N ALA A 110 -1.76 -17.38 18.44
CA ALA A 110 -1.84 -16.55 17.24
C ALA A 110 -0.47 -16.05 16.79
N LEU A 111 -0.30 -15.84 15.48
CA LEU A 111 0.92 -15.25 14.95
C LEU A 111 1.12 -13.82 15.50
N ALA A 112 2.31 -13.56 16.02
CA ALA A 112 2.68 -12.26 16.56
C ALA A 112 3.09 -11.29 15.42
N TRP A 113 2.12 -10.77 14.71
CA TRP A 113 2.27 -9.94 13.50
C TRP A 113 3.18 -8.71 13.68
N ALA A 114 3.18 -8.10 14.85
CA ALA A 114 3.96 -6.91 15.16
C ALA A 114 5.32 -7.22 15.80
N ALA A 115 5.73 -8.48 15.91
CA ALA A 115 6.97 -8.87 16.58
C ALA A 115 8.20 -8.89 15.67
N THR A 116 8.02 -8.75 14.36
CA THR A 116 9.13 -8.76 13.40
C THR A 116 9.81 -7.39 13.38
N ARG A 117 11.12 -7.37 13.61
CA ARG A 117 11.95 -6.17 13.41
C ARG A 117 12.41 -6.13 11.97
N VAL A 118 12.36 -4.93 11.38
CA VAL A 118 12.79 -4.72 10.00
C VAL A 118 13.68 -3.48 9.90
N THR A 119 14.55 -3.48 8.90
CA THR A 119 15.22 -2.29 8.39
C THR A 119 14.60 -1.92 7.06
N ILE A 120 14.58 -0.62 6.74
CA ILE A 120 14.07 -0.10 5.47
C ILE A 120 15.17 0.68 4.77
N GLU A 121 15.26 0.52 3.45
CA GLU A 121 16.25 1.19 2.61
C GLU A 121 15.62 1.59 1.28
N LYS A 122 15.88 2.83 0.83
CA LYS A 122 15.47 3.32 -0.49
C LYS A 122 16.35 2.69 -1.57
N THR A 123 15.75 2.05 -2.57
CA THR A 123 16.51 1.41 -3.66
C THR A 123 16.97 2.39 -4.74
N GLY A 124 16.35 3.55 -4.82
CA GLY A 124 16.57 4.54 -5.87
C GLY A 124 15.65 4.37 -7.09
N GLU A 125 14.84 3.33 -7.11
CA GLU A 125 13.81 3.15 -8.13
C GLU A 125 12.50 3.83 -7.70
N TRP A 126 11.71 4.26 -8.69
CA TRP A 126 10.38 4.83 -8.48
C TRP A 126 9.35 4.15 -9.39
N VAL A 127 8.23 3.78 -8.83
CA VAL A 127 7.10 3.20 -9.55
C VAL A 127 5.82 3.85 -9.07
N ARG A 128 4.96 4.29 -9.98
CA ARG A 128 3.66 4.86 -9.60
C ARG A 128 2.85 3.86 -8.78
N LEU A 129 2.42 4.25 -7.61
CA LEU A 129 1.44 3.51 -6.82
C LEU A 129 0.05 3.76 -7.40
N PRO A 130 -0.63 2.73 -7.96
CA PRO A 130 -1.99 2.91 -8.45
C PRO A 130 -2.94 3.22 -7.29
N LYS A 131 -3.62 4.36 -7.37
CA LYS A 131 -4.62 4.79 -6.39
C LYS A 131 -5.87 5.27 -7.10
N PHE A 132 -7.01 5.22 -6.42
CA PHE A 132 -8.26 5.73 -6.97
C PHE A 132 -8.33 7.26 -6.97
N GLU A 133 -7.76 7.90 -5.98
CA GLU A 133 -7.56 9.35 -5.98
C GLU A 133 -6.55 9.72 -7.07
N ASN A 134 -6.68 10.88 -7.66
CA ASN A 134 -5.88 11.35 -8.82
C ASN A 134 -6.03 10.48 -10.08
N SER A 135 -7.01 9.62 -10.16
CA SER A 135 -7.35 8.87 -11.37
C SER A 135 -8.35 9.62 -12.27
N ALA A 136 -8.98 10.66 -11.77
CA ALA A 136 -9.73 11.58 -12.62
C ALA A 136 -8.74 12.24 -13.60
N PRO A 137 -9.05 12.26 -14.92
CA PRO A 137 -8.28 13.08 -15.82
C PRO A 137 -8.29 14.51 -15.25
N ASP A 138 -7.15 15.22 -15.35
CA ASP A 138 -7.17 16.67 -15.22
C ASP A 138 -8.21 17.17 -16.22
N LEU A 139 -9.41 17.33 -15.72
CA LEU A 139 -10.37 18.15 -16.42
C LEU A 139 -9.71 19.51 -16.36
N ALA A 140 -9.08 19.92 -17.49
CA ALA A 140 -8.76 21.30 -17.69
C ALA A 140 -10.06 22.05 -17.38
N VAL A 141 -10.13 22.55 -16.17
CA VAL A 141 -11.24 23.43 -15.78
C VAL A 141 -10.95 24.67 -16.59
N ASP A 142 -11.54 24.73 -17.77
CA ASP A 142 -11.67 25.98 -18.51
C ASP A 142 -12.37 26.89 -17.49
N ASP A 143 -11.73 28.00 -17.10
CA ASP A 143 -12.21 28.92 -16.06
C ASP A 143 -13.65 29.41 -16.31
N ASP A 144 -14.19 29.18 -17.50
CA ASP A 144 -15.54 29.52 -17.92
C ASP A 144 -16.60 28.41 -17.67
N HIS A 145 -16.21 27.20 -17.23
CA HIS A 145 -17.15 26.12 -16.96
C HIS A 145 -17.39 25.95 -15.45
N HIS A 146 -18.33 26.70 -14.91
CA HIS A 146 -18.85 26.46 -13.59
C HIS A 146 -19.58 25.12 -13.54
N ILE A 147 -19.09 24.14 -12.76
CA ILE A 147 -19.75 22.85 -12.51
C ILE A 147 -21.09 23.03 -11.81
N ILE A 148 -21.28 24.18 -11.15
CA ILE A 148 -22.54 24.56 -10.51
C ILE A 148 -23.05 25.84 -11.16
N GLN A 149 -24.16 25.74 -11.90
CA GLN A 149 -24.90 26.91 -12.35
C GLN A 149 -25.77 27.40 -11.18
N ILE A 150 -25.41 28.56 -10.64
CA ILE A 150 -26.27 29.30 -9.67
C ILE A 150 -27.19 30.20 -10.50
N THR A 151 -28.44 29.81 -10.65
CA THR A 151 -29.45 30.67 -11.24
C THR A 151 -30.10 31.49 -10.13
N PRO A 152 -30.06 32.86 -10.15
CA PRO A 152 -30.80 33.65 -9.22
C PRO A 152 -32.30 33.36 -9.37
N LEU A 153 -32.99 33.13 -8.26
CA LEU A 153 -34.44 33.17 -8.22
C LEU A 153 -34.86 34.62 -8.34
N ASP A 154 -35.35 34.99 -9.52
CA ASP A 154 -36.00 36.25 -9.68
C ASP A 154 -37.22 36.28 -8.77
N SER A 155 -37.26 37.28 -7.89
CA SER A 155 -38.34 37.57 -6.94
C SER A 155 -39.55 38.20 -7.61
#